data_1b3274b99b174e0cee14393762abbdd4
#
_entry.id   1b3274b99b174e0cee14393762abbdd4
#
_cell.length_a   1.000
_cell.length_b   1.000
_cell.length_c   1.000
_cell.angle_alpha   90.00
_cell.angle_beta   90.00
_cell.angle_gamma   90.00
#
_symmetry.space_group_name_H-M   'P 1'
#
loop_
_entity.id
_entity.type
_entity.pdbx_description
1 polymer ?
#
loop_
_entity_poly.entity_id
_entity_poly.type
_entity_poly.pdbx_seq_one_letter_code
_entity_poly.pdbx_strand_id
1 'polypeptide(L)'
;DQLMLTSPVSVGRIVAGKYLAMAAVYTIDIALFALSPLVLSIYGKVALSEAYVALFGYWLYGLSCIAGGLISSISESVIISAILTFAALFLSYMMQSITGLISSSGNLLTKVLNCFDLYTPFENFVSGCFSVTSAAYYVTVTLLLCFLTTQSIQKRRWAFSKKMIGTGAFSAGMIVVMCAICVVVNLVLTALPAKYTSIDCSATKLYSLTNDTKDRVSKLDEDITIYVLNSKKSKDAKIDETINRYKDLSSHIKVKYVDPATSPKFYQDYTDTTPTTNSLIIESKNRSKVIDYNDIYEYDSSSYYYGYQSQSSITGYDAEGQITSAIEYVTMDADELPVIYQITGHNETEIGSNFQSVVS
;
A
#
# COMPACT_ATOMS: atom_id res chain seq x y z
N ASP A 1 -19.76 26.45 -22.39
CA ASP A 1 -19.22 25.25 -23.06
C ASP A 1 -19.82 24.99 -24.47
N GLN A 2 -21.02 25.43 -24.75
CA GLN A 2 -21.65 25.23 -26.09
C GLN A 2 -20.82 25.83 -27.24
N LEU A 3 -20.25 27.02 -27.07
CA LEU A 3 -19.37 27.66 -28.04
C LEU A 3 -18.08 26.88 -28.32
N MET A 4 -17.50 26.23 -27.33
CA MET A 4 -16.31 25.35 -27.51
C MET A 4 -16.70 24.05 -28.25
N LEU A 5 -17.91 23.54 -28.03
CA LEU A 5 -18.37 22.30 -28.67
C LEU A 5 -18.73 22.52 -30.16
N THR A 6 -18.98 23.76 -30.58
CA THR A 6 -19.22 24.11 -31.98
C THR A 6 -17.95 24.49 -32.76
N SER A 7 -16.81 24.64 -32.03
CA SER A 7 -15.52 24.96 -32.67
C SER A 7 -14.96 23.77 -33.47
N PRO A 8 -14.14 24.00 -34.52
CA PRO A 8 -13.52 22.92 -35.31
C PRO A 8 -12.43 22.14 -34.59
N VAL A 9 -12.29 22.32 -33.25
CA VAL A 9 -11.30 21.61 -32.41
C VAL A 9 -11.79 20.22 -32.03
N SER A 10 -10.91 19.23 -32.03
CA SER A 10 -11.25 17.87 -31.57
C SER A 10 -11.60 17.84 -30.08
N VAL A 11 -12.62 17.05 -29.70
CA VAL A 11 -13.08 16.92 -28.31
C VAL A 11 -11.95 16.54 -27.36
N GLY A 12 -11.04 15.66 -27.78
CA GLY A 12 -9.89 15.27 -26.98
C GLY A 12 -8.97 16.44 -26.61
N ARG A 13 -8.74 17.38 -27.55
CA ARG A 13 -7.95 18.59 -27.26
C ARG A 13 -8.67 19.52 -26.29
N ILE A 14 -9.98 19.61 -26.34
CA ILE A 14 -10.78 20.41 -25.39
C ILE A 14 -10.68 19.82 -23.99
N VAL A 15 -10.85 18.48 -23.85
CA VAL A 15 -10.72 17.78 -22.57
C VAL A 15 -9.30 17.90 -22.01
N ALA A 16 -8.30 17.67 -22.84
CA ALA A 16 -6.89 17.81 -22.43
C ALA A 16 -6.58 19.24 -21.99
N GLY A 17 -7.06 20.26 -22.70
CA GLY A 17 -6.85 21.66 -22.32
C GLY A 17 -7.50 22.01 -20.98
N LYS A 18 -8.73 21.55 -20.73
CA LYS A 18 -9.41 21.75 -19.45
C LYS A 18 -8.69 21.02 -18.31
N TYR A 19 -8.29 19.77 -18.54
CA TYR A 19 -7.53 18.98 -17.55
C TYR A 19 -6.21 19.68 -17.22
N LEU A 20 -5.42 20.05 -18.23
CA LEU A 20 -4.12 20.71 -18.03
C LEU A 20 -4.24 22.06 -17.31
N ALA A 21 -5.29 22.83 -17.57
CA ALA A 21 -5.53 24.09 -16.88
C ALA A 21 -5.77 23.87 -15.38
N MET A 22 -6.62 22.89 -15.01
CA MET A 22 -6.87 22.55 -13.61
C MET A 22 -5.63 21.92 -12.95
N ALA A 23 -4.94 21.04 -13.66
CA ALA A 23 -3.70 20.43 -13.20
C ALA A 23 -2.61 21.46 -12.97
N ALA A 24 -2.51 22.51 -13.80
CA ALA A 24 -1.55 23.60 -13.60
C ALA A 24 -1.83 24.38 -12.32
N VAL A 25 -3.09 24.77 -12.05
CA VAL A 25 -3.48 25.45 -10.82
C VAL A 25 -3.16 24.58 -9.61
N TYR A 26 -3.56 23.32 -9.62
CA TYR A 26 -3.27 22.37 -8.56
C TYR A 26 -1.77 22.18 -8.33
N THR A 27 -0.97 22.13 -9.41
CA THR A 27 0.49 22.01 -9.30
C THR A 27 1.12 23.24 -8.63
N ILE A 28 0.59 24.46 -8.89
CA ILE A 28 1.03 25.66 -8.19
C ILE A 28 0.72 25.57 -6.69
N ASP A 29 -0.47 25.10 -6.32
CA ASP A 29 -0.83 24.91 -4.92
C ASP A 29 0.12 23.90 -4.23
N ILE A 30 0.40 22.76 -4.87
CA ILE A 30 1.34 21.77 -4.36
C ILE A 30 2.77 22.36 -4.24
N ALA A 31 3.20 23.18 -5.20
CA ALA A 31 4.52 23.83 -5.15
C ALA A 31 4.62 24.78 -3.95
N LEU A 32 3.55 25.47 -3.57
CA LEU A 32 3.50 26.28 -2.35
C LEU A 32 3.57 25.38 -1.09
N PHE A 33 2.83 24.29 -1.06
CA PHE A 33 2.94 23.32 0.05
C PHE A 33 4.34 22.69 0.15
N ALA A 34 5.05 22.51 -0.95
CA ALA A 34 6.40 21.97 -0.96
C ALA A 34 7.44 22.86 -0.25
N LEU A 35 7.11 24.11 0.02
CA LEU A 35 7.94 24.99 0.86
C LEU A 35 7.84 24.65 2.35
N SER A 36 6.74 24.03 2.80
CA SER A 36 6.51 23.77 4.24
C SER A 36 7.55 22.83 4.86
N PRO A 37 8.01 21.73 4.28
CA PRO A 37 9.06 20.90 4.84
C PRO A 37 10.40 21.64 4.97
N LEU A 38 10.71 22.54 4.02
CA LEU A 38 11.92 23.37 4.08
C LEU A 38 11.87 24.37 5.25
N VAL A 39 10.72 25.01 5.45
CA VAL A 39 10.54 25.93 6.59
C VAL A 39 10.65 25.15 7.90
N LEU A 40 10.01 23.98 8.01
CA LEU A 40 10.07 23.14 9.20
C LEU A 40 11.49 22.65 9.49
N SER A 41 12.30 22.39 8.47
CA SER A 41 13.70 21.94 8.62
C SER A 41 14.59 23.00 9.29
N ILE A 42 14.19 24.27 9.30
CA ILE A 42 14.90 25.37 10.02
C ILE A 42 14.71 25.23 11.54
N TYR A 43 13.56 24.69 11.97
CA TYR A 43 13.18 24.60 13.39
C TYR A 43 13.47 23.23 14.00
N GLY A 44 13.71 22.20 13.18
CA GLY A 44 13.96 20.84 13.67
C GLY A 44 14.43 19.88 12.60
N LYS A 45 14.74 18.64 13.01
CA LYS A 45 15.12 17.57 12.08
C LYS A 45 13.86 17.06 11.37
N VAL A 46 13.76 17.27 10.07
CA VAL A 46 12.65 16.81 9.21
C VAL A 46 13.20 15.84 8.18
N ALA A 47 12.53 14.73 8.00
CA ALA A 47 12.82 13.76 6.94
C ALA A 47 12.37 14.31 5.57
N LEU A 48 13.19 15.17 4.96
CA LEU A 48 12.84 15.85 3.71
C LEU A 48 12.51 14.88 2.59
N SER A 49 13.23 13.77 2.46
CA SER A 49 12.99 12.75 1.44
C SER A 49 11.59 12.14 1.55
N GLU A 50 11.17 11.74 2.76
CA GLU A 50 9.81 11.23 3.01
C GLU A 50 8.75 12.28 2.71
N ALA A 51 8.94 13.49 3.19
CA ALA A 51 8.00 14.59 2.98
C ALA A 51 7.79 14.88 1.49
N TYR A 52 8.86 14.91 0.70
CA TYR A 52 8.73 15.15 -0.74
C TYR A 52 8.15 13.97 -1.51
N VAL A 53 8.43 12.73 -1.10
CA VAL A 53 7.81 11.54 -1.69
C VAL A 53 6.31 11.53 -1.38
N ALA A 54 5.91 11.83 -0.17
CA ALA A 54 4.50 11.97 0.21
C ALA A 54 3.79 13.08 -0.58
N LEU A 55 4.42 14.26 -0.74
CA LEU A 55 3.89 15.35 -1.56
C LEU A 55 3.77 14.98 -3.03
N PHE A 56 4.72 14.24 -3.57
CA PHE A 56 4.66 13.73 -4.94
C PHE A 56 3.49 12.74 -5.11
N GLY A 57 3.31 11.82 -4.17
CA GLY A 57 2.15 10.91 -4.14
C GLY A 57 0.83 11.67 -4.07
N TYR A 58 0.75 12.69 -3.21
CA TYR A 58 -0.41 13.54 -3.06
C TYR A 58 -0.72 14.32 -4.36
N TRP A 59 0.31 14.80 -5.05
CA TRP A 59 0.19 15.45 -6.34
C TRP A 59 -0.41 14.50 -7.39
N LEU A 60 0.10 13.28 -7.53
CA LEU A 60 -0.43 12.27 -8.46
C LEU A 60 -1.86 11.87 -8.12
N TYR A 61 -2.16 11.65 -6.84
CA TYR A 61 -3.50 11.36 -6.35
C TYR A 61 -4.49 12.46 -6.75
N GLY A 62 -4.15 13.72 -6.48
CA GLY A 62 -5.01 14.85 -6.83
C GLY A 62 -5.20 15.04 -8.34
N LEU A 63 -4.18 14.78 -9.16
CA LEU A 63 -4.32 14.76 -10.63
C LEU A 63 -5.35 13.73 -11.08
N SER A 64 -5.38 12.55 -10.46
CA SER A 64 -6.39 11.52 -10.75
C SER A 64 -7.79 11.94 -10.28
N CYS A 65 -7.89 12.59 -9.12
CA CYS A 65 -9.16 13.15 -8.62
C CYS A 65 -9.71 14.24 -9.54
N ILE A 66 -8.85 15.12 -10.09
CA ILE A 66 -9.23 16.13 -11.07
C ILE A 66 -9.78 15.48 -12.35
N ALA A 67 -9.14 14.42 -12.84
CA ALA A 67 -9.61 13.66 -13.98
C ALA A 67 -10.99 13.02 -13.72
N GLY A 68 -11.22 12.49 -12.50
CA GLY A 68 -12.53 12.00 -12.05
C GLY A 68 -13.61 13.09 -12.02
N GLY A 69 -13.26 14.27 -11.53
CA GLY A 69 -14.15 15.44 -11.53
C GLY A 69 -14.55 15.90 -12.92
N LEU A 70 -13.67 15.75 -13.92
CA LEU A 70 -14.00 16.07 -15.30
C LEU A 70 -15.14 15.23 -15.87
N ILE A 71 -15.22 13.94 -15.52
CA ILE A 71 -16.33 13.08 -15.98
C ILE A 71 -17.66 13.58 -15.43
N SER A 72 -17.71 13.90 -14.14
CA SER A 72 -18.94 14.39 -13.52
C SER A 72 -19.35 15.78 -14.03
N SER A 73 -18.38 16.62 -14.50
CA SER A 73 -18.61 17.93 -15.09
C SER A 73 -19.38 17.88 -16.42
N ILE A 74 -19.63 16.69 -16.96
CA ILE A 74 -20.50 16.47 -18.12
C ILE A 74 -21.97 16.76 -17.75
N SER A 75 -22.35 16.71 -16.46
CA SER A 75 -23.68 17.11 -16.03
C SER A 75 -23.90 18.61 -16.30
N GLU A 76 -25.17 19.00 -16.60
CA GLU A 76 -25.50 20.39 -16.90
C GLU A 76 -25.48 21.29 -15.65
N SER A 77 -25.59 20.70 -14.47
CA SER A 77 -25.59 21.42 -13.19
C SER A 77 -24.28 21.28 -12.46
N VAL A 78 -23.67 22.41 -12.07
CA VAL A 78 -22.44 22.45 -11.26
C VAL A 78 -22.63 21.76 -9.90
N ILE A 79 -23.82 21.91 -9.29
CA ILE A 79 -24.14 21.31 -7.99
C ILE A 79 -24.18 19.78 -8.13
N ILE A 80 -24.86 19.26 -9.14
CA ILE A 80 -24.93 17.81 -9.41
C ILE A 80 -23.53 17.26 -9.70
N SER A 81 -22.73 17.97 -10.48
CA SER A 81 -21.35 17.61 -10.77
C SER A 81 -20.51 17.50 -9.49
N ALA A 82 -20.61 18.48 -8.60
CA ALA A 82 -19.89 18.47 -7.33
C ALA A 82 -20.29 17.29 -6.44
N ILE A 83 -21.61 17.04 -6.30
CA ILE A 83 -22.13 15.92 -5.51
C ILE A 83 -21.68 14.57 -6.09
N LEU A 84 -21.74 14.38 -7.42
CA LEU A 84 -21.30 13.15 -8.06
C LEU A 84 -19.79 12.92 -7.90
N THR A 85 -19.00 14.00 -8.04
CA THR A 85 -17.53 13.90 -7.81
C THR A 85 -17.24 13.51 -6.38
N PHE A 86 -17.86 14.18 -5.40
CA PHE A 86 -17.66 13.85 -3.99
C PHE A 86 -18.07 12.40 -3.68
N ALA A 87 -19.24 11.98 -4.15
CA ALA A 87 -19.72 10.61 -3.93
C ALA A 87 -18.78 9.57 -4.56
N ALA A 88 -18.26 9.81 -5.77
CA ALA A 88 -17.34 8.91 -6.45
C ALA A 88 -16.00 8.81 -5.70
N LEU A 89 -15.43 9.94 -5.25
CA LEU A 89 -14.19 9.96 -4.50
C LEU A 89 -14.35 9.35 -3.11
N PHE A 90 -15.48 9.60 -2.45
CA PHE A 90 -15.80 8.98 -1.15
C PHE A 90 -15.96 7.47 -1.27
N LEU A 91 -16.64 6.97 -2.30
CA LEU A 91 -16.74 5.54 -2.58
C LEU A 91 -15.37 4.94 -2.90
N SER A 92 -14.53 5.63 -3.64
CA SER A 92 -13.15 5.21 -3.91
C SER A 92 -12.33 5.07 -2.62
N TYR A 93 -12.44 6.03 -1.71
CA TYR A 93 -11.79 5.99 -0.40
C TYR A 93 -12.30 4.82 0.47
N MET A 94 -13.60 4.55 0.43
CA MET A 94 -14.22 3.44 1.18
C MET A 94 -14.05 2.08 0.51
N MET A 95 -13.45 2.02 -0.69
CA MET A 95 -13.43 0.80 -1.51
C MET A 95 -12.76 -0.38 -0.81
N GLN A 96 -11.68 -0.14 -0.09
CA GLN A 96 -10.98 -1.17 0.67
C GLN A 96 -11.86 -1.80 1.75
N SER A 97 -12.58 -0.96 2.50
CA SER A 97 -13.54 -1.43 3.51
C SER A 97 -14.69 -2.22 2.88
N ILE A 98 -15.25 -1.72 1.77
CA ILE A 98 -16.34 -2.40 1.05
C ILE A 98 -15.91 -3.76 0.53
N THR A 99 -14.74 -3.83 -0.11
CA THR A 99 -14.23 -5.12 -0.63
C THR A 99 -13.87 -6.09 0.49
N GLY A 100 -13.46 -5.58 1.68
CA GLY A 100 -13.27 -6.37 2.90
C GLY A 100 -14.53 -7.09 3.35
N LEU A 101 -15.67 -6.39 3.32
CA LEU A 101 -16.98 -6.96 3.69
C LEU A 101 -17.47 -8.03 2.69
N ILE A 102 -17.10 -7.92 1.40
CA ILE A 102 -17.54 -8.86 0.36
C ILE A 102 -16.76 -10.17 0.43
N SER A 103 -15.45 -10.11 0.62
CA SER A 103 -14.59 -11.29 0.70
C SER A 103 -13.25 -10.96 1.31
N SER A 104 -12.89 -11.62 2.39
CA SER A 104 -11.58 -11.54 3.04
C SER A 104 -10.47 -12.22 2.22
N SER A 105 -10.79 -13.32 1.54
CA SER A 105 -9.83 -14.08 0.71
C SER A 105 -9.63 -13.51 -0.70
N GLY A 106 -10.48 -12.57 -1.12
CA GLY A 106 -10.44 -11.95 -2.44
C GLY A 106 -11.00 -12.86 -3.54
N ASN A 107 -12.00 -12.37 -4.25
CA ASN A 107 -12.57 -13.00 -5.44
C ASN A 107 -12.42 -12.07 -6.65
N LEU A 108 -12.87 -12.51 -7.83
CA LEU A 108 -12.77 -11.73 -9.05
C LEU A 108 -13.49 -10.39 -8.93
N LEU A 109 -14.64 -10.34 -8.25
CA LEU A 109 -15.41 -9.12 -8.01
C LEU A 109 -14.60 -8.13 -7.17
N THR A 110 -13.98 -8.57 -6.07
CA THR A 110 -13.16 -7.68 -5.22
C THR A 110 -11.91 -7.18 -5.94
N LYS A 111 -11.33 -7.97 -6.85
CA LYS A 111 -10.21 -7.51 -7.70
C LYS A 111 -10.63 -6.39 -8.64
N VAL A 112 -11.80 -6.50 -9.25
CA VAL A 112 -12.35 -5.45 -10.12
C VAL A 112 -12.68 -4.19 -9.32
N LEU A 113 -13.32 -4.33 -8.15
CA LEU A 113 -13.63 -3.20 -7.29
C LEU A 113 -12.38 -2.48 -6.79
N ASN A 114 -11.32 -3.20 -6.46
CA ASN A 114 -10.04 -2.60 -6.05
C ASN A 114 -9.35 -1.79 -7.18
N CYS A 115 -9.72 -1.98 -8.44
CA CYS A 115 -9.25 -1.08 -9.51
C CYS A 115 -9.76 0.36 -9.36
N PHE A 116 -10.79 0.60 -8.56
CA PHE A 116 -11.33 1.92 -8.24
C PHE A 116 -10.80 2.51 -6.94
N ASP A 117 -9.92 1.81 -6.25
CA ASP A 117 -9.27 2.28 -5.02
C ASP A 117 -8.11 3.21 -5.38
N LEU A 118 -8.35 4.50 -5.26
CA LEU A 118 -7.33 5.53 -5.48
C LEU A 118 -6.48 5.80 -4.22
N TYR A 119 -6.94 5.38 -3.04
CA TYR A 119 -6.29 5.74 -1.79
C TYR A 119 -5.12 4.80 -1.42
N THR A 120 -5.30 3.50 -1.53
CA THR A 120 -4.27 2.51 -1.15
C THR A 120 -2.92 2.72 -1.86
N PRO A 121 -2.85 3.03 -3.18
CA PRO A 121 -1.57 3.33 -3.81
C PRO A 121 -0.87 4.58 -3.25
N PHE A 122 -1.61 5.50 -2.63
CA PHE A 122 -1.05 6.70 -1.99
C PHE A 122 -0.34 6.36 -0.66
N GLU A 123 -0.81 5.37 0.08
CA GLU A 123 -0.19 4.95 1.35
C GLU A 123 1.29 4.57 1.19
N ASN A 124 1.68 4.01 0.05
CA ASN A 124 3.08 3.71 -0.25
C ASN A 124 3.97 4.96 -0.22
N PHE A 125 3.49 6.07 -0.75
CA PHE A 125 4.24 7.33 -0.75
C PHE A 125 4.28 7.97 0.64
N VAL A 126 3.18 7.87 1.40
CA VAL A 126 3.11 8.37 2.79
C VAL A 126 4.06 7.60 3.70
N SER A 127 4.25 6.30 3.46
CA SER A 127 5.19 5.47 4.21
C SER A 127 6.67 5.72 3.85
N GLY A 128 6.98 6.69 2.97
CA GLY A 128 8.34 7.02 2.57
C GLY A 128 8.90 6.12 1.46
N CYS A 129 8.06 5.28 0.85
CA CYS A 129 8.46 4.42 -0.27
C CYS A 129 8.00 5.00 -1.61
N PHE A 130 8.94 5.36 -2.48
CA PHE A 130 8.61 5.78 -3.83
C PHE A 130 8.29 4.55 -4.69
N SER A 131 6.99 4.31 -4.93
CA SER A 131 6.51 3.18 -5.72
C SER A 131 6.23 3.60 -7.17
N VAL A 132 7.02 3.05 -8.11
CA VAL A 132 6.81 3.22 -9.55
C VAL A 132 5.46 2.60 -9.98
N THR A 133 5.08 1.50 -9.37
CA THR A 133 3.80 0.83 -9.63
C THR A 133 2.62 1.74 -9.27
N SER A 134 2.67 2.38 -8.08
CA SER A 134 1.64 3.33 -7.66
C SER A 134 1.60 4.58 -8.54
N ALA A 135 2.77 5.10 -8.95
CA ALA A 135 2.86 6.23 -9.86
C ALA A 135 2.25 5.90 -11.24
N ALA A 136 2.59 4.74 -11.80
CA ALA A 136 2.03 4.29 -13.07
C ALA A 136 0.53 4.04 -12.99
N TYR A 137 0.03 3.52 -11.87
CA TYR A 137 -1.40 3.38 -11.62
C TYR A 137 -2.12 4.74 -11.74
N TYR A 138 -1.64 5.80 -11.08
CA TYR A 138 -2.25 7.12 -11.18
C TYR A 138 -2.22 7.68 -12.59
N VAL A 139 -1.10 7.51 -13.31
CA VAL A 139 -1.01 7.95 -14.71
C VAL A 139 -2.01 7.21 -15.59
N THR A 140 -2.10 5.88 -15.47
CA THR A 140 -3.02 5.07 -16.28
C THR A 140 -4.48 5.39 -15.97
N VAL A 141 -4.84 5.55 -14.69
CA VAL A 141 -6.19 5.95 -14.27
C VAL A 141 -6.54 7.35 -14.80
N THR A 142 -5.64 8.31 -14.67
CA THR A 142 -5.83 9.67 -15.18
C THR A 142 -6.10 9.67 -16.70
N LEU A 143 -5.29 8.94 -17.45
CA LEU A 143 -5.47 8.81 -18.92
C LEU A 143 -6.80 8.13 -19.25
N LEU A 144 -7.17 7.07 -18.54
CA LEU A 144 -8.44 6.38 -18.70
C LEU A 144 -9.64 7.33 -18.45
N LEU A 145 -9.61 8.09 -17.34
CA LEU A 145 -10.68 9.01 -16.99
C LEU A 145 -10.80 10.16 -17.99
N CYS A 146 -9.71 10.74 -18.46
CA CYS A 146 -9.71 11.74 -19.54
C CYS A 146 -10.25 11.17 -20.86
N PHE A 147 -9.90 9.92 -21.19
CA PHE A 147 -10.42 9.23 -22.37
C PHE A 147 -11.93 8.98 -22.24
N LEU A 148 -12.41 8.49 -21.09
CA LEU A 148 -13.85 8.29 -20.82
C LEU A 148 -14.63 9.60 -20.93
N THR A 149 -14.08 10.70 -20.39
CA THR A 149 -14.65 12.04 -20.53
C THR A 149 -14.79 12.44 -22.00
N THR A 150 -13.76 12.20 -22.80
CA THR A 150 -13.76 12.47 -24.24
C THR A 150 -14.85 11.68 -24.96
N GLN A 151 -14.96 10.38 -24.67
CA GLN A 151 -15.99 9.51 -25.28
C GLN A 151 -17.41 9.94 -24.86
N SER A 152 -17.60 10.32 -23.61
CA SER A 152 -18.90 10.79 -23.10
C SER A 152 -19.36 12.08 -23.77
N ILE A 153 -18.43 13.03 -24.01
CA ILE A 153 -18.74 14.27 -24.74
C ILE A 153 -18.99 13.99 -26.21
N GLN A 154 -18.22 13.12 -26.85
CA GLN A 154 -18.44 12.72 -28.26
C GLN A 154 -19.82 12.10 -28.45
N LYS A 155 -20.27 11.24 -27.53
CA LYS A 155 -21.58 10.60 -27.55
C LYS A 155 -22.72 11.63 -27.57
N ARG A 156 -22.58 12.77 -26.90
CA ARG A 156 -23.60 13.85 -26.92
C ARG A 156 -23.69 14.58 -28.24
N ARG A 157 -22.61 14.57 -29.05
CA ARG A 157 -22.63 15.18 -30.43
C ARG A 157 -23.32 14.32 -31.47
N TRP A 158 -23.72 13.11 -31.16
CA TRP A 158 -24.32 12.20 -32.12
C TRP A 158 -25.82 12.38 -32.16
N ALA A 159 -26.36 12.70 -33.38
CA ALA A 159 -27.80 12.70 -33.60
C ALA A 159 -28.33 11.26 -33.67
N PHE A 160 -29.51 10.99 -33.14
CA PHE A 160 -30.15 9.67 -33.18
C PHE A 160 -30.45 9.22 -34.60
N SER A 161 -29.67 8.34 -35.20
CA SER A 161 -29.89 7.72 -36.51
C SER A 161 -29.53 6.24 -36.48
N LYS A 162 -30.22 5.40 -37.27
CA LYS A 162 -29.94 3.95 -37.39
C LYS A 162 -28.50 3.63 -37.83
N LYS A 163 -27.84 4.55 -38.55
CA LYS A 163 -26.43 4.44 -38.96
C LYS A 163 -25.44 4.54 -37.78
N MET A 164 -25.89 4.97 -36.59
CA MET A 164 -25.08 5.26 -35.42
C MET A 164 -24.90 4.07 -34.48
N ILE A 165 -25.62 2.95 -34.67
CA ILE A 165 -25.41 1.74 -33.87
C ILE A 165 -23.97 1.25 -34.05
N GLY A 166 -23.43 1.31 -35.27
CA GLY A 166 -22.04 0.94 -35.55
C GLY A 166 -21.02 1.87 -34.84
N THR A 167 -21.27 3.18 -34.81
CA THR A 167 -20.38 4.16 -34.16
C THR A 167 -20.42 4.01 -32.62
N GLY A 168 -21.60 3.71 -32.06
CA GLY A 168 -21.76 3.40 -30.63
C GLY A 168 -21.03 2.13 -30.22
N ALA A 169 -21.13 1.07 -31.02
CA ALA A 169 -20.42 -0.18 -30.82
C ALA A 169 -18.90 0.04 -30.92
N PHE A 170 -18.41 0.82 -31.87
CA PHE A 170 -17.01 1.18 -32.01
C PHE A 170 -16.49 1.94 -30.78
N SER A 171 -17.23 2.95 -30.29
CA SER A 171 -16.87 3.69 -29.09
C SER A 171 -16.82 2.78 -27.84
N ALA A 172 -17.81 1.88 -27.68
CA ALA A 172 -17.81 0.89 -26.61
C ALA A 172 -16.61 -0.06 -26.71
N GLY A 173 -16.29 -0.53 -27.92
CA GLY A 173 -15.11 -1.35 -28.18
C GLY A 173 -13.81 -0.63 -27.79
N MET A 174 -13.65 0.64 -28.15
CA MET A 174 -12.49 1.44 -27.75
C MET A 174 -12.37 1.62 -26.24
N ILE A 175 -13.48 1.78 -25.52
CA ILE A 175 -13.47 1.84 -24.04
C ILE A 175 -12.97 0.52 -23.46
N VAL A 176 -13.47 -0.61 -23.95
CA VAL A 176 -13.04 -1.95 -23.49
C VAL A 176 -11.55 -2.16 -23.75
N VAL A 177 -11.05 -1.80 -24.94
CA VAL A 177 -9.62 -1.89 -25.27
C VAL A 177 -8.78 -1.02 -24.37
N MET A 178 -9.19 0.23 -24.12
CA MET A 178 -8.45 1.14 -23.24
C MET A 178 -8.42 0.62 -21.79
N CYS A 179 -9.53 0.11 -21.27
CA CYS A 179 -9.59 -0.54 -19.97
C CYS A 179 -8.65 -1.77 -19.91
N ALA A 180 -8.66 -2.61 -20.95
CA ALA A 180 -7.79 -3.77 -21.03
C ALA A 180 -6.29 -3.37 -21.03
N ILE A 181 -5.92 -2.33 -21.78
CA ILE A 181 -4.54 -1.80 -21.79
C ILE A 181 -4.15 -1.33 -20.38
N CYS A 182 -5.00 -0.55 -19.70
CA CYS A 182 -4.72 -0.09 -18.34
C CYS A 182 -4.53 -1.26 -17.37
N VAL A 183 -5.40 -2.27 -17.44
CA VAL A 183 -5.28 -3.48 -16.58
C VAL A 183 -3.99 -4.23 -16.88
N VAL A 184 -3.65 -4.47 -18.14
CA VAL A 184 -2.43 -5.19 -18.53
C VAL A 184 -1.18 -4.44 -18.07
N VAL A 185 -1.10 -3.14 -18.30
CA VAL A 185 0.05 -2.32 -17.86
C VAL A 185 0.23 -2.41 -16.35
N ASN A 186 -0.84 -2.26 -15.58
CA ASN A 186 -0.74 -2.35 -14.12
C ASN A 186 -0.39 -3.76 -13.65
N LEU A 187 -0.93 -4.82 -14.26
CA LEU A 187 -0.58 -6.21 -13.94
C LEU A 187 0.90 -6.50 -14.23
N VAL A 188 1.44 -6.03 -15.35
CA VAL A 188 2.85 -6.21 -15.69
C VAL A 188 3.74 -5.52 -14.65
N LEU A 189 3.41 -4.28 -14.28
CA LEU A 189 4.18 -3.54 -13.28
C LEU A 189 4.13 -4.15 -11.88
N THR A 190 2.98 -4.68 -11.48
CA THR A 190 2.84 -5.38 -10.18
C THR A 190 3.50 -6.75 -10.16
N ALA A 191 3.80 -7.34 -11.32
CA ALA A 191 4.52 -8.60 -11.41
C ALA A 191 6.06 -8.42 -11.34
N LEU A 192 6.56 -7.19 -11.46
CA LEU A 192 7.98 -6.91 -11.33
C LEU A 192 8.41 -6.96 -9.85
N PRO A 193 9.63 -7.46 -9.56
CA PRO A 193 10.17 -7.46 -8.21
C PRO A 193 10.24 -6.06 -7.59
N ALA A 194 9.95 -5.95 -6.28
CA ALA A 194 9.92 -4.70 -5.55
C ALA A 194 11.26 -3.92 -5.65
N LYS A 195 12.39 -4.62 -5.76
CA LYS A 195 13.71 -4.00 -5.93
C LYS A 195 13.84 -3.08 -7.15
N TYR A 196 12.99 -3.26 -8.18
CA TYR A 196 12.97 -2.43 -9.38
C TYR A 196 11.84 -1.40 -9.38
N THR A 197 10.81 -1.64 -8.58
CA THR A 197 9.58 -0.85 -8.59
C THR A 197 9.41 0.01 -7.36
N SER A 198 10.21 -0.20 -6.31
CA SER A 198 10.15 0.60 -5.09
C SER A 198 11.52 1.12 -4.66
N ILE A 199 11.58 2.41 -4.35
CA ILE A 199 12.79 3.09 -3.86
C ILE A 199 12.51 3.54 -2.44
N ASP A 200 13.36 3.11 -1.52
CA ASP A 200 13.30 3.54 -0.14
C ASP A 200 13.85 4.96 0.00
N CYS A 201 12.96 5.88 0.29
CA CYS A 201 13.26 7.28 0.56
C CYS A 201 13.10 7.65 2.03
N SER A 202 12.87 6.64 2.91
CA SER A 202 12.74 6.86 4.34
C SER A 202 14.05 7.41 4.93
N ALA A 203 13.95 8.22 5.98
CA ALA A 203 15.09 8.89 6.61
C ALA A 203 16.11 7.89 7.19
N THR A 204 15.61 6.78 7.72
CA THR A 204 16.39 5.72 8.35
C THR A 204 16.60 4.51 7.44
N LYS A 205 16.20 4.59 6.16
CA LYS A 205 16.21 3.46 5.21
C LYS A 205 15.49 2.23 5.74
N LEU A 206 14.31 2.45 6.32
CA LEU A 206 13.49 1.44 7.00
C LEU A 206 13.24 0.16 6.20
N TYR A 207 13.28 0.26 4.88
CA TYR A 207 13.02 -0.88 3.98
C TYR A 207 14.27 -1.43 3.34
N SER A 208 15.44 -0.80 3.55
CA SER A 208 16.69 -1.23 2.96
C SER A 208 17.30 -2.32 3.81
N LEU A 209 17.18 -3.58 3.38
CA LEU A 209 17.78 -4.71 4.08
C LEU A 209 19.30 -4.61 4.10
N THR A 210 19.90 -4.94 5.24
CA THR A 210 21.36 -4.97 5.43
C THR A 210 22.02 -6.01 4.54
N ASN A 211 23.32 -5.88 4.32
CA ASN A 211 24.04 -6.87 3.51
C ASN A 211 24.09 -8.22 4.22
N ASP A 212 24.15 -8.24 5.55
CA ASP A 212 24.13 -9.46 6.35
C ASP A 212 22.81 -10.22 6.14
N THR A 213 21.67 -9.54 6.26
CA THR A 213 20.35 -10.11 5.95
C THR A 213 20.27 -10.64 4.52
N LYS A 214 20.77 -9.88 3.53
CA LYS A 214 20.77 -10.32 2.13
C LYS A 214 21.61 -11.59 1.94
N ASP A 215 22.79 -11.63 2.53
CA ASP A 215 23.69 -12.78 2.42
C ASP A 215 23.11 -14.04 3.09
N ARG A 216 22.42 -13.90 4.23
CA ARG A 216 21.75 -14.99 4.93
C ARG A 216 20.54 -15.49 4.18
N VAL A 217 19.64 -14.60 3.80
CA VAL A 217 18.39 -14.95 3.10
C VAL A 217 18.64 -15.53 1.70
N SER A 218 19.67 -15.06 1.00
CA SER A 218 20.01 -15.60 -0.33
C SER A 218 20.60 -17.02 -0.29
N LYS A 219 21.10 -17.45 0.86
CA LYS A 219 21.67 -18.80 1.09
C LYS A 219 20.66 -19.80 1.66
N LEU A 220 19.39 -19.43 1.80
CA LEU A 220 18.35 -20.31 2.31
C LEU A 220 18.14 -21.51 1.37
N ASP A 221 18.25 -22.69 1.93
CA ASP A 221 18.06 -23.99 1.25
C ASP A 221 16.70 -24.60 1.59
N GLU A 222 16.02 -24.09 2.62
CA GLU A 222 14.74 -24.58 3.12
C GLU A 222 13.59 -23.63 2.78
N ASP A 223 12.43 -24.23 2.54
CA ASP A 223 11.18 -23.47 2.31
C ASP A 223 10.66 -22.90 3.63
N ILE A 224 10.49 -21.58 3.67
CA ILE A 224 9.94 -20.82 4.78
C ILE A 224 8.60 -20.22 4.40
N THR A 225 7.61 -20.35 5.28
CA THR A 225 6.32 -19.68 5.10
C THR A 225 6.17 -18.59 6.16
N ILE A 226 5.97 -17.36 5.70
CA ILE A 226 5.62 -16.21 6.55
C ILE A 226 4.11 -16.03 6.51
N TYR A 227 3.43 -16.29 7.62
CA TYR A 227 2.01 -15.98 7.76
C TYR A 227 1.87 -14.59 8.36
N VAL A 228 1.08 -13.74 7.72
CA VAL A 228 0.69 -12.44 8.23
C VAL A 228 -0.71 -12.55 8.82
N LEU A 229 -0.85 -12.33 10.11
CA LEU A 229 -2.13 -12.43 10.83
C LEU A 229 -3.00 -11.20 10.58
N ASN A 230 -3.40 -11.03 9.35
CA ASN A 230 -4.34 -9.98 8.93
C ASN A 230 -4.99 -10.34 7.60
N SER A 231 -6.09 -9.66 7.29
CA SER A 231 -6.61 -9.72 5.93
C SER A 231 -5.63 -9.02 4.97
N LYS A 232 -5.48 -9.54 3.77
CA LYS A 232 -4.61 -8.95 2.75
C LYS A 232 -4.92 -7.47 2.44
N LYS A 233 -6.08 -6.99 2.89
CA LYS A 233 -6.59 -5.64 2.64
C LYS A 233 -6.36 -4.64 3.77
N SER A 234 -6.15 -5.13 4.99
CA SER A 234 -5.90 -4.31 6.19
C SER A 234 -4.44 -4.45 6.67
N LYS A 235 -3.55 -4.86 5.77
CA LYS A 235 -2.14 -5.08 6.06
C LYS A 235 -1.44 -3.76 6.41
N ASP A 236 -0.47 -3.85 7.30
CA ASP A 236 0.46 -2.76 7.52
C ASP A 236 1.37 -2.59 6.30
N ALA A 237 1.37 -1.40 5.70
CA ALA A 237 2.11 -1.14 4.46
C ALA A 237 3.63 -1.26 4.65
N LYS A 238 4.15 -0.93 5.85
CA LYS A 238 5.58 -1.01 6.13
C LYS A 238 6.02 -2.47 6.26
N ILE A 239 5.30 -3.24 7.05
CA ILE A 239 5.58 -4.68 7.22
C ILE A 239 5.44 -5.41 5.88
N ASP A 240 4.41 -5.11 5.11
CA ASP A 240 4.18 -5.73 3.80
C ASP A 240 5.33 -5.45 2.80
N GLU A 241 5.80 -4.21 2.75
CA GLU A 241 6.95 -3.85 1.89
C GLU A 241 8.22 -4.56 2.34
N THR A 242 8.49 -4.63 3.67
CA THR A 242 9.63 -5.37 4.20
C THR A 242 9.56 -6.85 3.81
N ILE A 243 8.42 -7.51 4.02
CA ILE A 243 8.22 -8.92 3.66
C ILE A 243 8.40 -9.15 2.15
N ASN A 244 7.90 -8.25 1.31
CA ASN A 244 8.07 -8.35 -0.14
C ASN A 244 9.56 -8.32 -0.54
N ARG A 245 10.38 -7.54 0.15
CA ARG A 245 11.83 -7.51 -0.10
C ARG A 245 12.52 -8.82 0.29
N TYR A 246 12.10 -9.46 1.39
CA TYR A 246 12.57 -10.80 1.73
C TYR A 246 12.19 -11.83 0.67
N LYS A 247 10.94 -11.80 0.20
CA LYS A 247 10.46 -12.65 -0.86
C LYS A 247 11.23 -12.47 -2.18
N ASP A 248 11.67 -11.24 -2.49
CA ASP A 248 12.46 -10.94 -3.69
C ASP A 248 13.91 -11.44 -3.60
N LEU A 249 14.42 -11.68 -2.38
CA LEU A 249 15.77 -12.20 -2.15
C LEU A 249 15.86 -13.72 -2.31
N SER A 250 14.81 -14.46 -1.95
CA SER A 250 14.82 -15.92 -1.99
C SER A 250 13.48 -16.49 -2.48
N SER A 251 13.54 -17.43 -3.42
CA SER A 251 12.38 -18.20 -3.90
C SER A 251 11.82 -19.17 -2.85
N HIS A 252 12.59 -19.45 -1.80
CA HIS A 252 12.18 -20.30 -0.68
C HIS A 252 11.21 -19.61 0.27
N ILE A 253 11.08 -18.28 0.21
CA ILE A 253 10.17 -17.53 1.08
C ILE A 253 8.79 -17.41 0.43
N LYS A 254 7.79 -17.97 1.12
CA LYS A 254 6.37 -17.92 0.74
C LYS A 254 5.60 -17.08 1.74
N VAL A 255 4.73 -16.20 1.26
CA VAL A 255 3.93 -15.31 2.10
C VAL A 255 2.46 -15.67 2.01
N LYS A 256 1.80 -15.88 3.15
CA LYS A 256 0.38 -16.17 3.26
C LYS A 256 -0.29 -15.20 4.24
N TYR A 257 -1.45 -14.70 3.88
CA TYR A 257 -2.27 -13.86 4.76
C TYR A 257 -3.36 -14.72 5.38
N VAL A 258 -3.45 -14.70 6.70
CA VAL A 258 -4.47 -15.41 7.46
C VAL A 258 -5.30 -14.38 8.22
N ASP A 259 -6.57 -14.27 7.85
CA ASP A 259 -7.48 -13.35 8.51
C ASP A 259 -8.00 -13.96 9.82
N PRO A 260 -7.70 -13.36 10.98
CA PRO A 260 -8.17 -13.85 12.28
C PRO A 260 -9.69 -13.89 12.39
N ALA A 261 -10.41 -13.06 11.60
CA ALA A 261 -11.88 -13.09 11.60
C ALA A 261 -12.44 -14.35 10.95
N THR A 262 -11.72 -14.91 9.96
CA THR A 262 -12.14 -16.15 9.27
C THR A 262 -11.51 -17.41 9.87
N SER A 263 -10.35 -17.27 10.50
CA SER A 263 -9.58 -18.38 11.08
C SER A 263 -9.08 -18.03 12.50
N PRO A 264 -10.01 -17.86 13.46
CA PRO A 264 -9.67 -17.32 14.80
C PRO A 264 -8.80 -18.26 15.65
N LYS A 265 -8.70 -19.53 15.29
CA LYS A 265 -7.88 -20.53 16.01
C LYS A 265 -6.55 -20.84 15.34
N PHE A 266 -6.25 -20.24 14.20
CA PHE A 266 -5.04 -20.55 13.43
C PHE A 266 -3.76 -20.39 14.24
N TYR A 267 -3.66 -19.33 15.04
CA TYR A 267 -2.47 -19.05 15.85
C TYR A 267 -2.26 -20.05 17.00
N GLN A 268 -3.31 -20.78 17.42
CA GLN A 268 -3.23 -21.73 18.55
C GLN A 268 -2.31 -22.93 18.27
N ASP A 269 -2.02 -23.20 16.98
CA ASP A 269 -1.05 -24.22 16.59
C ASP A 269 0.40 -23.75 16.80
N TYR A 270 0.62 -22.46 17.06
CA TYR A 270 1.94 -21.82 17.14
C TYR A 270 2.22 -21.13 18.48
N THR A 271 1.19 -20.68 19.18
CA THR A 271 1.33 -19.97 20.46
C THR A 271 0.06 -20.06 21.31
N ASP A 272 0.23 -20.07 22.63
CA ASP A 272 -0.86 -20.04 23.60
C ASP A 272 -1.40 -18.61 23.83
N THR A 273 -0.65 -17.59 23.46
CA THR A 273 -1.05 -16.18 23.58
C THR A 273 -1.72 -15.70 22.31
N THR A 274 -2.76 -14.86 22.43
CA THR A 274 -3.41 -14.26 21.25
C THR A 274 -2.54 -13.17 20.65
N PRO A 275 -1.98 -13.35 19.44
CA PRO A 275 -1.14 -12.35 18.82
C PRO A 275 -1.96 -11.12 18.38
N THR A 276 -1.33 -9.97 18.40
CA THR A 276 -1.90 -8.73 17.89
C THR A 276 -2.12 -8.82 16.38
N THR A 277 -3.09 -8.10 15.85
CA THR A 277 -3.31 -8.00 14.39
C THR A 277 -2.05 -7.44 13.71
N ASN A 278 -1.69 -7.96 12.54
CA ASN A 278 -0.43 -7.75 11.82
C ASN A 278 0.81 -8.45 12.42
N SER A 279 0.67 -9.29 13.43
CA SER A 279 1.74 -10.18 13.88
C SER A 279 2.13 -11.17 12.79
N LEU A 280 3.36 -11.67 12.85
CA LEU A 280 3.91 -12.59 11.88
C LEU A 280 4.14 -13.95 12.53
N ILE A 281 3.94 -15.03 11.76
CA ILE A 281 4.37 -16.37 12.13
C ILE A 281 5.32 -16.85 11.03
N ILE A 282 6.54 -17.15 11.39
CA ILE A 282 7.56 -17.67 10.49
C ILE A 282 7.68 -19.17 10.77
N GLU A 283 7.43 -19.97 9.76
CA GLU A 283 7.40 -21.43 9.83
C GLU A 283 8.39 -22.03 8.82
N SER A 284 9.24 -22.92 9.29
CA SER A 284 10.01 -23.86 8.48
C SER A 284 9.46 -25.26 8.63
N LYS A 285 10.14 -26.25 8.05
CA LYS A 285 9.78 -27.67 8.19
C LYS A 285 9.83 -28.17 9.63
N ASN A 286 10.74 -27.63 10.44
CA ASN A 286 11.08 -28.16 11.76
C ASN A 286 10.54 -27.31 12.92
N ARG A 287 10.40 -26.01 12.71
CA ARG A 287 10.06 -25.04 13.77
C ARG A 287 9.25 -23.87 13.26
N SER A 288 8.67 -23.16 14.22
CA SER A 288 8.00 -21.89 13.99
C SER A 288 8.38 -20.87 15.06
N LYS A 289 8.32 -19.59 14.70
CA LYS A 289 8.47 -18.47 15.61
C LYS A 289 7.38 -17.44 15.34
N VAL A 290 6.75 -17.00 16.42
CA VAL A 290 5.75 -15.91 16.36
C VAL A 290 6.47 -14.60 16.69
N ILE A 291 6.19 -13.57 15.91
CA ILE A 291 6.65 -12.19 16.13
C ILE A 291 5.40 -11.37 16.35
N ASP A 292 5.19 -10.84 17.55
CA ASP A 292 4.05 -9.96 17.79
C ASP A 292 4.27 -8.59 17.11
N TYR A 293 3.17 -7.96 16.70
CA TYR A 293 3.21 -6.63 16.08
C TYR A 293 3.89 -5.58 16.96
N ASN A 294 3.74 -5.70 18.29
CA ASN A 294 4.35 -4.80 19.26
C ASN A 294 5.86 -4.99 19.40
N ASP A 295 6.41 -6.12 18.95
CA ASP A 295 7.86 -6.37 18.94
C ASP A 295 8.52 -5.77 17.69
N ILE A 296 7.72 -5.48 16.66
CA ILE A 296 8.17 -4.85 15.41
C ILE A 296 8.28 -3.34 15.54
N TYR A 297 7.41 -2.73 16.35
CA TYR A 297 7.38 -1.29 16.57
C TYR A 297 7.80 -0.94 18.00
N GLU A 298 8.77 -0.05 18.11
CA GLU A 298 9.14 0.53 19.40
C GLU A 298 8.25 1.74 19.70
N TYR A 299 7.75 1.80 20.93
CA TYR A 299 6.87 2.87 21.39
C TYR A 299 7.54 3.64 22.55
N ASP A 300 7.51 4.97 22.48
CA ASP A 300 7.90 5.80 23.61
C ASP A 300 6.82 5.76 24.70
N SER A 301 7.14 5.14 25.82
CA SER A 301 6.29 5.07 27.00
C SER A 301 6.53 6.23 27.99
N SER A 302 7.49 7.12 27.74
CA SER A 302 7.91 8.18 28.69
C SER A 302 6.82 9.22 28.94
N SER A 303 5.86 9.40 28.04
CA SER A 303 4.77 10.36 28.19
C SER A 303 3.66 9.94 29.19
N TYR A 304 3.72 8.72 29.72
CA TYR A 304 2.78 8.27 30.75
C TYR A 304 2.98 8.97 32.12
N TYR A 305 4.12 9.63 32.31
CA TYR A 305 4.49 10.24 33.60
C TYR A 305 3.89 11.62 33.88
N TYR A 306 3.31 12.30 32.89
CA TYR A 306 2.80 13.66 33.04
C TYR A 306 1.27 13.84 32.94
N GLY A 307 0.48 12.75 32.98
CA GLY A 307 -1.00 12.87 33.10
C GLY A 307 -1.72 13.44 31.87
N TYR A 308 -1.03 13.73 30.77
CA TYR A 308 -1.63 14.01 29.48
C TYR A 308 -1.74 12.72 28.69
N GLN A 309 -2.91 12.43 28.15
CA GLN A 309 -3.10 11.35 27.16
C GLN A 309 -2.35 11.75 25.86
N SER A 310 -1.05 11.60 25.84
CA SER A 310 -0.31 11.63 24.59
C SER A 310 -0.37 10.23 23.98
N GLN A 311 -0.78 10.15 22.74
CA GLN A 311 -0.66 8.94 21.95
C GLN A 311 0.79 8.48 22.01
N SER A 312 1.02 7.21 22.34
CA SER A 312 2.34 6.60 22.27
C SER A 312 2.91 6.84 20.86
N SER A 313 3.99 7.60 20.78
CA SER A 313 4.66 7.84 19.50
C SER A 313 5.53 6.65 19.15
N ILE A 314 5.44 6.17 17.92
CA ILE A 314 6.34 5.15 17.40
C ILE A 314 7.74 5.77 17.29
N THR A 315 8.73 5.20 17.99
CA THR A 315 10.11 5.67 18.04
C THR A 315 11.07 4.82 17.22
N GLY A 316 10.70 3.56 16.95
CA GLY A 316 11.50 2.63 16.17
C GLY A 316 10.69 1.64 15.37
N TYR A 317 11.32 1.03 14.37
CA TYR A 317 10.79 -0.03 13.54
C TYR A 317 11.88 -1.05 13.27
N ASP A 318 11.74 -2.27 13.80
CA ASP A 318 12.73 -3.33 13.75
C ASP A 318 12.20 -4.61 13.07
N ALA A 319 11.45 -4.47 12.00
CA ALA A 319 10.96 -5.64 11.26
C ALA A 319 12.12 -6.48 10.68
N GLU A 320 13.20 -5.85 10.23
CA GLU A 320 14.35 -6.57 9.68
C GLU A 320 15.01 -7.46 10.74
N GLY A 321 15.31 -6.90 11.90
CA GLY A 321 15.94 -7.65 13.00
C GLY A 321 15.07 -8.82 13.46
N GLN A 322 13.79 -8.58 13.67
CA GLN A 322 12.83 -9.59 14.11
C GLN A 322 12.66 -10.72 13.08
N ILE A 323 12.44 -10.38 11.80
CA ILE A 323 12.25 -11.37 10.74
C ILE A 323 13.53 -12.17 10.50
N THR A 324 14.72 -11.51 10.43
CA THR A 324 15.98 -12.19 10.20
C THR A 324 16.30 -13.16 11.34
N SER A 325 16.15 -12.70 12.59
CA SER A 325 16.39 -13.56 13.78
C SER A 325 15.43 -14.75 13.83
N ALA A 326 14.15 -14.53 13.45
CA ALA A 326 13.19 -15.61 13.40
C ALA A 326 13.49 -16.61 12.27
N ILE A 327 13.92 -16.14 11.10
CA ILE A 327 14.37 -17.00 9.99
C ILE A 327 15.56 -17.86 10.45
N GLU A 328 16.56 -17.24 11.09
CA GLU A 328 17.72 -17.99 11.64
C GLU A 328 17.29 -19.04 12.64
N TYR A 329 16.43 -18.67 13.57
CA TYR A 329 15.94 -19.61 14.60
C TYR A 329 15.21 -20.82 13.99
N VAL A 330 14.35 -20.60 12.97
CA VAL A 330 13.57 -21.69 12.40
C VAL A 330 14.37 -22.58 11.43
N THR A 331 15.50 -22.08 10.90
CA THR A 331 16.40 -22.83 10.01
C THR A 331 17.62 -23.41 10.70
N MET A 332 17.90 -23.02 11.97
CA MET A 332 19.02 -23.53 12.73
C MET A 332 18.86 -25.01 13.03
N ASP A 333 19.93 -25.81 12.90
CA ASP A 333 19.89 -27.20 13.27
C ASP A 333 19.67 -27.40 14.79
N ALA A 334 19.06 -28.52 15.16
CA ALA A 334 18.72 -28.76 16.56
C ALA A 334 19.98 -28.79 17.49
N ASP A 335 21.08 -29.24 16.93
CA ASP A 335 22.36 -29.34 17.66
C ASP A 335 23.10 -27.99 17.80
N GLU A 336 22.71 -26.99 17.01
CA GLU A 336 23.31 -25.65 17.05
C GLU A 336 22.57 -24.68 17.99
N LEU A 337 21.41 -25.09 18.51
CA LEU A 337 20.67 -24.26 19.45
C LEU A 337 21.46 -24.05 20.75
N PRO A 338 21.56 -22.80 21.25
CA PRO A 338 22.19 -22.55 22.52
C PRO A 338 21.41 -23.23 23.65
N VAL A 339 22.07 -24.06 24.41
CA VAL A 339 21.49 -24.76 25.57
C VAL A 339 21.89 -24.04 26.85
N ILE A 340 20.91 -23.58 27.59
CA ILE A 340 21.14 -22.98 28.92
C ILE A 340 20.85 -24.02 29.97
N TYR A 341 21.87 -24.31 30.81
CA TYR A 341 21.75 -25.23 31.94
C TYR A 341 21.52 -24.44 33.23
N GLN A 342 20.45 -24.76 33.94
CA GLN A 342 20.22 -24.26 35.28
C GLN A 342 20.69 -25.32 36.29
N ILE A 343 21.64 -24.97 37.16
CA ILE A 343 22.05 -25.80 38.27
C ILE A 343 20.96 -25.68 39.34
N THR A 344 20.51 -26.80 39.89
CA THR A 344 19.49 -26.85 40.94
C THR A 344 19.97 -27.81 42.05
N GLY A 345 19.50 -27.62 43.28
CA GLY A 345 19.73 -28.53 44.36
C GLY A 345 20.73 -28.08 45.44
N HIS A 346 21.26 -26.84 45.35
CA HIS A 346 22.22 -26.27 46.29
C HIS A 346 21.77 -24.92 46.88
N ASN A 347 20.47 -24.67 46.97
CA ASN A 347 19.90 -23.39 47.41
C ASN A 347 20.12 -22.22 46.41
N GLU A 348 20.29 -22.50 45.13
CA GLU A 348 20.35 -21.48 44.11
C GLU A 348 19.02 -20.71 44.00
N THR A 349 19.12 -19.45 43.64
CA THR A 349 17.95 -18.65 43.33
C THR A 349 17.33 -19.14 42.02
N GLU A 350 16.04 -19.48 42.03
CA GLU A 350 15.35 -19.84 40.81
C GLU A 350 15.42 -18.71 39.79
N ILE A 351 15.59 -19.08 38.52
CA ILE A 351 15.56 -18.14 37.40
C ILE A 351 14.18 -17.47 37.37
N GLY A 352 14.17 -16.18 37.60
CA GLY A 352 12.91 -15.39 37.62
C GLY A 352 12.17 -15.43 36.29
N SER A 353 10.86 -15.21 36.37
CA SER A 353 9.97 -15.23 35.21
C SER A 353 10.43 -14.31 34.06
N ASN A 354 11.08 -13.19 34.40
CA ASN A 354 11.63 -12.27 33.40
C ASN A 354 12.77 -12.88 32.57
N PHE A 355 13.57 -13.76 33.17
CA PHE A 355 14.63 -14.46 32.45
C PHE A 355 14.08 -15.65 31.66
N GLN A 356 13.05 -16.33 32.17
CA GLN A 356 12.35 -17.38 31.43
C GLN A 356 11.71 -16.86 30.16
N SER A 357 11.14 -15.64 30.17
CA SER A 357 10.56 -15.02 28.99
C SER A 357 11.56 -14.61 27.92
N VAL A 358 12.85 -14.49 28.28
CA VAL A 358 13.94 -14.18 27.32
C VAL A 358 14.51 -15.46 26.69
N VAL A 359 14.37 -16.60 27.36
CA VAL A 359 14.98 -17.88 26.97
C VAL A 359 13.96 -18.82 26.30
N SER A 360 12.67 -18.57 26.47
CA SER A 360 11.57 -19.29 25.81
C SER A 360 11.26 -18.73 24.46
#